data_a3760c5accabc5a199fdbd6bd3a5f5fe
#
_entry.id   a3760c5accabc5a199fdbd6bd3a5f5fe
#
_cell.length_a   1.000
_cell.length_b   1.000
_cell.length_c   1.000
_cell.angle_alpha   90.00
_cell.angle_beta   90.00
_cell.angle_gamma   90.00
#
_symmetry.space_group_name_H-M   'P 1'
#
loop_
_entity.id
_entity.type
_entity.pdbx_description
1 polymer ?
#
loop_
_entity_poly.entity_id
_entity_poly.type
_entity_poly.pdbx_seq_one_letter_code
_entity_poly.pdbx_strand_id
1 'polypeptide(L)'
;MAAPGDSALRERIERRLRATAPGGDPLQAWISGLTPQQTTELRRHLPPSFARAAVLVPLVDRPEGLTVLLTRRASHLKNHPGQISFPGGRIESEDAGPWEAAVREAQEEIGLAPEHVSLAGYLHDHLVITGYIITPAVGFVRPG
;
A
#
# COMPACT_ATOMS: atom_id res chain seq x y z
N MET A 1 12.06 24.86 9.61
CA MET A 1 11.26 24.35 10.76
C MET A 1 9.86 24.01 10.29
N ALA A 2 9.40 22.80 10.57
CA ALA A 2 8.02 22.41 10.21
C ALA A 2 7.02 23.18 11.05
N ALA A 3 5.83 23.45 10.50
CA ALA A 3 4.74 24.05 11.26
C ALA A 3 4.31 23.11 12.39
N PRO A 4 3.93 23.66 13.57
CA PRO A 4 3.53 22.81 14.70
C PRO A 4 2.44 21.80 14.37
N GLY A 5 1.50 22.18 13.50
CA GLY A 5 0.42 21.28 13.10
C GLY A 5 0.89 20.07 12.32
N ASP A 6 1.91 20.21 11.50
CA ASP A 6 2.43 19.14 10.67
C ASP A 6 3.20 18.11 11.50
N SER A 7 3.99 18.57 12.45
CA SER A 7 4.67 17.68 13.40
C SER A 7 3.67 16.88 14.21
N ALA A 8 2.59 17.52 14.64
CA ALA A 8 1.53 16.84 15.39
C ALA A 8 0.82 15.79 14.54
N LEU A 9 0.57 16.10 13.26
CA LEU A 9 -0.06 15.15 12.35
C LEU A 9 0.84 13.93 12.12
N ARG A 10 2.13 14.16 11.87
CA ARG A 10 3.09 13.08 11.69
C ARG A 10 3.14 12.19 12.93
N GLU A 11 3.22 12.77 14.10
CA GLU A 11 3.25 12.02 15.36
C GLU A 11 1.98 11.20 15.57
N ARG A 12 0.82 11.75 15.20
CA ARG A 12 -0.45 11.01 15.28
C ARG A 12 -0.47 9.82 14.35
N ILE A 13 0.02 9.98 13.13
CA ILE A 13 0.11 8.87 12.17
C ILE A 13 1.06 7.81 12.70
N GLU A 14 2.22 8.20 13.18
CA GLU A 14 3.20 7.27 13.73
C GLU A 14 2.62 6.47 14.90
N ARG A 15 1.90 7.13 15.81
CA ARG A 15 1.29 6.44 16.94
C ARG A 15 0.19 5.48 16.52
N ARG A 16 -0.63 5.87 15.55
CA ARG A 16 -1.74 5.04 15.07
C ARG A 16 -1.24 3.79 14.35
N LEU A 17 -0.12 3.88 13.67
CA LEU A 17 0.38 2.80 12.85
C LEU A 17 1.51 1.98 13.49
N ARG A 18 2.03 2.41 14.63
CA ARG A 18 3.21 1.80 15.27
C ARG A 18 3.05 0.30 15.55
N ALA A 19 1.86 -0.11 15.97
CA ALA A 19 1.59 -1.50 16.32
C ALA A 19 0.99 -2.31 15.18
N THR A 20 0.91 -1.74 13.98
CA THR A 20 0.34 -2.45 12.84
C THR A 20 1.36 -3.39 12.22
N ALA A 21 0.88 -4.48 11.67
CA ALA A 21 1.70 -5.48 10.99
C ALA A 21 1.04 -5.85 9.67
N PRO A 22 1.84 -6.29 8.68
CA PRO A 22 1.26 -6.76 7.43
C PRO A 22 0.65 -8.13 7.61
N GLY A 23 -0.26 -8.49 6.73
CA GLY A 23 -0.86 -9.80 6.71
C GLY A 23 -2.33 -9.77 7.09
N GLY A 24 -2.82 -10.93 7.51
CA GLY A 24 -4.22 -11.12 7.76
C GLY A 24 -4.90 -11.81 6.59
N ASP A 25 -6.18 -12.09 6.76
CA ASP A 25 -6.98 -12.73 5.73
C ASP A 25 -8.20 -11.86 5.43
N PRO A 26 -8.12 -10.98 4.41
CA PRO A 26 -9.23 -10.10 4.08
C PRO A 26 -10.45 -10.87 3.58
N LEU A 27 -10.26 -12.04 2.97
CA LEU A 27 -11.38 -12.88 2.55
C LEU A 27 -12.14 -13.40 3.78
N GLN A 28 -11.43 -13.83 4.82
CA GLN A 28 -12.06 -14.29 6.06
C GLN A 28 -12.86 -13.16 6.72
N ALA A 29 -12.33 -11.94 6.71
CA ALA A 29 -13.04 -10.78 7.23
C ALA A 29 -14.33 -10.52 6.45
N TRP A 30 -14.31 -10.70 5.13
CA TRP A 30 -15.50 -10.54 4.30
C TRP A 30 -16.55 -11.60 4.60
N ILE A 31 -16.13 -12.86 4.71
CA ILE A 31 -17.10 -13.97 4.86
C ILE A 31 -17.60 -14.15 6.29
N SER A 32 -16.97 -13.53 7.28
CA SER A 32 -17.36 -13.70 8.69
C SER A 32 -18.78 -13.21 8.97
N GLY A 33 -19.29 -12.26 8.19
CA GLY A 33 -20.65 -11.77 8.33
C GLY A 33 -21.65 -12.39 7.36
N LEU A 34 -21.26 -13.41 6.59
CA LEU A 34 -22.09 -14.00 5.57
C LEU A 34 -22.69 -15.34 6.02
N THR A 35 -23.86 -15.66 5.46
CA THR A 35 -24.45 -17.00 5.63
C THR A 35 -23.62 -18.01 4.81
N PRO A 36 -23.74 -19.35 5.11
CA PRO A 36 -23.06 -20.35 4.29
C PRO A 36 -23.43 -20.27 2.80
N GLN A 37 -24.68 -19.95 2.48
CA GLN A 37 -25.10 -19.79 1.09
C GLN A 37 -24.44 -18.59 0.43
N GLN A 38 -24.38 -17.47 1.13
CA GLN A 38 -23.72 -16.28 0.63
C GLN A 38 -22.22 -16.50 0.43
N THR A 39 -21.58 -17.22 1.35
CA THR A 39 -20.17 -17.57 1.24
C THR A 39 -19.92 -18.43 -0.01
N THR A 40 -20.76 -19.43 -0.25
CA THR A 40 -20.63 -20.30 -1.41
C THR A 40 -20.78 -19.49 -2.71
N GLU A 41 -21.76 -18.60 -2.75
CA GLU A 41 -21.99 -17.75 -3.92
C GLU A 41 -20.83 -16.80 -4.17
N LEU A 42 -20.30 -16.17 -3.12
CA LEU A 42 -19.14 -15.29 -3.24
C LEU A 42 -17.93 -16.06 -3.79
N ARG A 43 -17.66 -17.25 -3.28
CA ARG A 43 -16.50 -18.04 -3.71
C ARG A 43 -16.56 -18.42 -5.19
N ARG A 44 -17.76 -18.54 -5.77
CA ARG A 44 -17.91 -18.82 -7.20
C ARG A 44 -17.39 -17.71 -8.08
N HIS A 45 -17.45 -16.46 -7.59
CA HIS A 45 -17.04 -15.28 -8.34
C HIS A 45 -15.60 -14.84 -8.04
N LEU A 46 -14.94 -15.53 -7.11
CA LEU A 46 -13.56 -15.22 -6.76
C LEU A 46 -12.59 -16.10 -7.54
N PRO A 47 -11.39 -15.59 -7.82
CA PRO A 47 -10.35 -16.44 -8.42
C PRO A 47 -9.94 -17.56 -7.45
N PRO A 48 -9.42 -18.68 -7.98
CA PRO A 48 -9.02 -19.83 -7.15
C PRO A 48 -7.85 -19.52 -6.23
N SER A 49 -7.03 -18.53 -6.55
CA SER A 49 -5.91 -18.12 -5.73
C SER A 49 -5.65 -16.63 -5.91
N PHE A 50 -4.94 -16.06 -4.96
CA PHE A 50 -4.59 -14.64 -4.96
C PHE A 50 -3.08 -14.48 -4.90
N ALA A 51 -2.54 -13.56 -5.69
CA ALA A 51 -1.16 -13.15 -5.58
C ALA A 51 -1.05 -12.01 -4.57
N ARG A 52 0.06 -11.98 -3.84
CA ARG A 52 0.31 -10.90 -2.90
C ARG A 52 1.05 -9.76 -3.58
N ALA A 53 0.59 -8.54 -3.30
CA ALA A 53 1.20 -7.33 -3.80
C ALA A 53 1.31 -6.31 -2.66
N ALA A 54 2.16 -5.32 -2.84
CA ALA A 54 2.32 -4.26 -1.85
C ALA A 54 2.35 -2.92 -2.57
N VAL A 55 1.80 -1.90 -1.92
CA VAL A 55 1.90 -0.53 -2.40
C VAL A 55 2.50 0.33 -1.29
N LEU A 56 3.23 1.34 -1.70
CA LEU A 56 3.74 2.35 -0.79
C LEU A 56 2.77 3.53 -0.77
N VAL A 57 2.33 3.91 0.42
CA VAL A 57 1.59 5.16 0.62
C VAL A 57 2.61 6.19 1.10
N PRO A 58 3.21 6.96 0.19
CA PRO A 58 4.32 7.84 0.55
C PRO A 58 3.82 9.20 1.02
N LEU A 59 4.11 9.52 2.25
CA LEU A 59 3.79 10.80 2.86
C LEU A 59 5.07 11.63 2.86
N VAL A 60 5.14 12.61 1.98
CA VAL A 60 6.32 13.46 1.84
C VAL A 60 6.29 14.53 2.92
N ASP A 61 7.32 14.53 3.76
CA ASP A 61 7.39 15.40 4.93
C ASP A 61 8.04 16.73 4.55
N ARG A 62 7.22 17.62 3.98
CA ARG A 62 7.67 18.93 3.54
C ARG A 62 7.51 19.97 4.63
N PRO A 63 8.29 21.06 4.62
CA PRO A 63 8.10 22.15 5.60
C PRO A 63 6.70 22.75 5.59
N GLU A 64 6.03 22.74 4.43
CA GLU A 64 4.68 23.29 4.27
C GLU A 64 3.60 22.33 4.76
N GLY A 65 3.93 21.05 4.97
CA GLY A 65 2.99 20.04 5.40
C GLY A 65 3.23 18.70 4.72
N LEU A 66 2.49 17.70 5.16
CA LEU A 66 2.56 16.38 4.54
C LEU A 66 1.82 16.39 3.21
N THR A 67 2.44 15.80 2.19
CA THR A 67 1.80 15.60 0.90
C THR A 67 1.89 14.12 0.53
N VAL A 68 0.93 13.67 -0.25
CA VAL A 68 0.90 12.28 -0.73
C VAL A 68 1.46 12.27 -2.14
N LEU A 69 2.39 11.36 -2.37
CA LEU A 69 2.97 11.20 -3.70
C LEU A 69 2.24 10.06 -4.42
N LEU A 70 1.81 10.34 -5.64
CA LEU A 70 1.12 9.35 -6.47
C LEU A 70 1.86 9.21 -7.79
N THR A 71 1.73 8.04 -8.39
CA THR A 71 2.27 7.80 -9.73
C THR A 71 1.17 7.88 -10.76
N ARG A 72 1.54 8.21 -11.98
CA ARG A 72 0.63 8.20 -13.11
C ARG A 72 1.15 7.19 -14.13
N ARG A 73 0.32 6.23 -14.46
CA ARG A 73 0.67 5.22 -15.45
C ARG A 73 0.80 5.89 -16.82
N ALA A 74 1.85 5.52 -17.56
CA ALA A 74 2.12 6.13 -18.85
C ALA A 74 0.95 5.94 -19.82
N SER A 75 0.64 6.98 -20.59
CA SER A 75 -0.53 6.99 -21.47
C SER A 75 -0.41 6.01 -22.65
N HIS A 76 0.81 5.59 -23.01
CA HIS A 76 1.04 4.67 -24.11
C HIS A 76 0.90 3.20 -23.72
N LEU A 77 0.72 2.88 -22.45
CA LEU A 77 0.59 1.50 -21.99
C LEU A 77 -0.79 0.95 -22.33
N LYS A 78 -0.85 -0.36 -22.61
CA LYS A 78 -2.10 -1.02 -23.00
C LYS A 78 -3.10 -1.12 -21.86
N ASN A 79 -2.61 -1.38 -20.63
CA ASN A 79 -3.46 -1.55 -19.47
C ASN A 79 -3.46 -0.31 -18.62
N HIS A 80 -4.66 0.20 -18.34
CA HIS A 80 -4.89 1.34 -17.43
C HIS A 80 -4.01 2.57 -17.74
N PRO A 81 -4.00 3.02 -19.03
CA PRO A 81 -3.16 4.18 -19.38
C PRO A 81 -3.63 5.44 -18.65
N GLY A 82 -2.69 6.22 -18.16
CA GLY A 82 -2.99 7.46 -17.43
C GLY A 82 -3.57 7.28 -16.05
N GLN A 83 -3.76 6.06 -15.57
CA GLN A 83 -4.30 5.81 -14.24
C GLN A 83 -3.35 6.28 -13.15
N ILE A 84 -3.91 6.96 -12.16
CA ILE A 84 -3.16 7.43 -11.00
C ILE A 84 -3.24 6.36 -9.91
N SER A 85 -2.10 6.04 -9.30
CA SER A 85 -2.06 5.02 -8.25
C SER A 85 -0.87 5.25 -7.33
N PHE A 86 -0.84 4.52 -6.21
CA PHE A 86 0.34 4.45 -5.38
C PHE A 86 1.40 3.59 -6.06
N PRO A 87 2.70 3.90 -5.86
CA PRO A 87 3.74 3.02 -6.37
C PRO A 87 3.67 1.67 -5.69
N GLY A 88 3.84 0.61 -6.45
CA GLY A 88 3.78 -0.73 -5.90
C GLY A 88 3.72 -1.79 -6.97
N GLY A 89 3.67 -3.02 -6.53
CA GLY A 89 3.59 -4.17 -7.42
C GLY A 89 3.62 -5.47 -6.65
N ARG A 90 3.79 -6.53 -7.38
CA ARG A 90 3.77 -7.89 -6.85
C ARG A 90 4.94 -8.12 -5.90
N ILE A 91 4.66 -8.77 -4.78
CA ILE A 91 5.72 -9.22 -3.86
C ILE A 91 6.43 -10.41 -4.51
N GLU A 92 7.73 -10.30 -4.66
CA GLU A 92 8.54 -11.35 -5.27
C GLU A 92 9.26 -12.17 -4.20
N SER A 93 9.77 -13.34 -4.58
CA SER A 93 10.41 -14.25 -3.64
C SER A 93 11.65 -13.66 -2.99
N GLU A 94 12.31 -12.72 -3.65
CA GLU A 94 13.50 -12.04 -3.14
C GLU A 94 13.17 -10.97 -2.11
N ASP A 95 11.91 -10.51 -2.08
CA ASP A 95 11.48 -9.50 -1.12
C ASP A 95 11.31 -10.13 0.27
N ALA A 96 11.84 -9.46 1.30
CA ALA A 96 11.69 -9.95 2.66
C ALA A 96 10.25 -9.85 3.16
N GLY A 97 9.47 -8.93 2.60
CA GLY A 97 8.08 -8.74 2.95
C GLY A 97 7.45 -7.61 2.17
N PRO A 98 6.23 -7.20 2.55
CA PRO A 98 5.51 -6.14 1.83
C PRO A 98 6.24 -4.80 1.81
N TRP A 99 6.87 -4.42 2.90
CA TRP A 99 7.61 -3.15 2.96
C TRP A 99 8.74 -3.13 1.93
N GLU A 100 9.54 -4.19 1.90
CA GLU A 100 10.67 -4.29 0.99
C GLU A 100 10.20 -4.29 -0.47
N ALA A 101 9.09 -4.97 -0.76
CA ALA A 101 8.50 -4.97 -2.09
C ALA A 101 8.02 -3.58 -2.48
N ALA A 102 7.32 -2.88 -1.58
CA ALA A 102 6.80 -1.54 -1.84
C ALA A 102 7.93 -0.54 -2.11
N VAL A 103 9.00 -0.61 -1.33
CA VAL A 103 10.16 0.27 -1.49
C VAL A 103 10.89 -0.03 -2.80
N ARG A 104 11.07 -1.30 -3.12
CA ARG A 104 11.71 -1.70 -4.37
C ARG A 104 10.93 -1.18 -5.58
N GLU A 105 9.62 -1.38 -5.58
CA GLU A 105 8.76 -0.92 -6.68
C GLU A 105 8.79 0.60 -6.80
N ALA A 106 8.79 1.33 -5.69
CA ALA A 106 8.86 2.78 -5.72
C ALA A 106 10.18 3.27 -6.31
N GLN A 107 11.27 2.58 -6.00
CA GLN A 107 12.56 2.92 -6.59
C GLN A 107 12.55 2.68 -8.10
N GLU A 108 12.00 1.56 -8.54
CA GLU A 108 11.92 1.22 -9.96
C GLU A 108 11.00 2.15 -10.74
N GLU A 109 9.84 2.49 -10.17
CA GLU A 109 8.83 3.25 -10.89
C GLU A 109 9.11 4.75 -10.90
N ILE A 110 9.57 5.32 -9.78
CA ILE A 110 9.70 6.78 -9.63
C ILE A 110 11.08 7.21 -9.11
N GLY A 111 12.03 6.29 -9.02
CA GLY A 111 13.39 6.64 -8.59
C GLY A 111 13.50 7.04 -7.12
N LEU A 112 12.54 6.67 -6.29
CA LEU A 112 12.57 7.00 -4.87
C LEU A 112 13.64 6.17 -4.17
N ALA A 113 14.64 6.85 -3.61
CA ALA A 113 15.74 6.18 -2.94
C ALA A 113 15.26 5.55 -1.62
N PRO A 114 15.58 4.28 -1.36
CA PRO A 114 15.15 3.62 -0.12
C PRO A 114 15.60 4.34 1.15
N GLU A 115 16.76 5.02 1.11
CA GLU A 115 17.30 5.75 2.25
C GLU A 115 16.43 6.95 2.64
N HIS A 116 15.57 7.42 1.73
CA HIS A 116 14.71 8.57 1.98
C HIS A 116 13.35 8.19 2.54
N VAL A 117 13.08 6.90 2.72
CA VAL A 117 11.76 6.41 3.15
C VAL A 117 11.90 5.67 4.47
N SER A 118 11.02 5.98 5.41
CA SER A 118 10.95 5.26 6.68
C SER A 118 9.54 4.71 6.89
N LEU A 119 9.46 3.48 7.38
CA LEU A 119 8.19 2.81 7.60
C LEU A 119 7.46 3.42 8.80
N ALA A 120 6.20 3.80 8.59
CA ALA A 120 5.32 4.21 9.69
C ALA A 120 4.45 3.04 10.16
N GLY A 121 3.97 2.22 9.23
CA GLY A 121 3.15 1.06 9.53
C GLY A 121 2.34 0.63 8.33
N TYR A 122 1.28 -0.14 8.59
CA TYR A 122 0.49 -0.75 7.54
C TYR A 122 -0.98 -0.44 7.70
N LEU A 123 -1.68 -0.31 6.58
CA LEU A 123 -3.13 -0.29 6.54
C LEU A 123 -3.64 -1.71 6.32
N HIS A 124 -4.95 -1.89 6.42
CA HIS A 124 -5.55 -3.21 6.20
C HIS A 124 -5.31 -3.70 4.78
N ASP A 125 -5.07 -5.00 4.65
CA ASP A 125 -4.95 -5.62 3.34
C ASP A 125 -6.24 -5.44 2.55
N HIS A 126 -6.07 -5.21 1.24
CA HIS A 126 -7.18 -4.97 0.34
C HIS A 126 -7.29 -6.11 -0.67
N LEU A 127 -8.48 -6.73 -0.70
CA LEU A 127 -8.76 -7.82 -1.63
C LEU A 127 -9.27 -7.24 -2.95
N VAL A 128 -8.63 -7.60 -4.04
CA VAL A 128 -9.05 -7.21 -5.38
C VAL A 128 -9.52 -8.46 -6.12
N ILE A 129 -10.76 -8.44 -6.63
CA ILE A 129 -11.37 -9.63 -7.24
C ILE A 129 -10.67 -10.09 -8.53
N THR A 130 -9.75 -9.29 -9.08
CA THR A 130 -8.92 -9.69 -10.19
C THR A 130 -7.78 -10.64 -9.79
N GLY A 131 -7.63 -10.93 -8.50
CA GLY A 131 -6.70 -11.94 -8.04
C GLY A 131 -5.54 -11.44 -7.19
N TYR A 132 -5.68 -10.27 -6.54
CA TYR A 132 -4.63 -9.72 -5.71
C TYR A 132 -5.09 -9.44 -4.29
N ILE A 133 -4.19 -9.64 -3.35
CA ILE A 133 -4.32 -9.11 -1.99
C ILE A 133 -3.20 -8.08 -1.85
N ILE A 134 -3.59 -6.83 -1.66
CA ILE A 134 -2.66 -5.70 -1.64
C ILE A 134 -2.45 -5.23 -0.21
N THR A 135 -1.20 -5.18 0.23
CA THR A 135 -0.82 -4.66 1.54
C THR A 135 -0.33 -3.22 1.36
N PRO A 136 -1.06 -2.22 1.90
CA PRO A 136 -0.57 -0.85 1.87
C PRO A 136 0.42 -0.61 3.00
N ALA A 137 1.61 -0.18 2.65
CA ALA A 137 2.66 0.19 3.61
C ALA A 137 2.79 1.71 3.61
N VAL A 138 2.61 2.35 4.76
CA VAL A 138 2.71 3.80 4.89
C VAL A 138 4.14 4.16 5.26
N GLY A 139 4.74 5.04 4.48
CA GLY A 139 6.10 5.50 4.73
C GLY A 139 6.21 7.01 4.68
N PHE A 140 7.07 7.55 5.53
CA PHE A 140 7.42 8.96 5.47
C PHE A 140 8.60 9.13 4.53
N VAL A 141 8.49 10.09 3.62
CA VAL A 141 9.50 10.36 2.61
C VAL A 141 10.16 11.69 2.94
N ARG A 142 11.48 11.66 3.02
CA ARG A 142 12.26 12.88 3.18
C ARG A 142 12.41 13.54 1.81
N PRO A 143 11.99 14.81 1.66
CA PRO A 143 12.19 15.51 0.37
C PRO A 143 13.66 15.70 0.12
N GLY A 144 14.08 15.49 -1.14
CA GLY A 144 15.49 15.60 -1.53
C GLY A 144 15.70 16.45 -2.75
#